data_d927b728bd0d7ac4e06f36a05b8c77cd
#
_entry.id   d927b728bd0d7ac4e06f36a05b8c77cd
#
_cell.length_a   1.000
_cell.length_b   1.000
_cell.length_c   1.000
_cell.angle_alpha   90.00
_cell.angle_beta   90.00
_cell.angle_gamma   90.00
#
_symmetry.space_group_name_H-M   'P 1'
#
loop_
_entity.id
_entity.type
_entity.pdbx_description
1 polymer ?
#
loop_
_entity_poly.entity_id
_entity_poly.type
_entity_poly.pdbx_seq_one_letter_code
_entity_poly.pdbx_strand_id
1 'polypeptide(L)'
;MKIISSLDSLFSPQKFHHTIQKSRIGCHQQLRSMPVRFFINHQLSWKTKVSTNRHCWNKKLINCNMSTTLNELRDDQTTVRRCANYGPTIWKYEYIQSLNSNYVGEHYEMKAAKLKEEVKLMMLEKMETPFQKLELIDTVKRLGVSYHFEKEIEGCLDAIYNETNWSSEDAVDLNETSLRFRLFRQHGYNVSIDVFDKFIDQNGNFKKHLSEDTVGLLSLYEASFLVVEEESILDEARDFSIKHLKQNLKIINNSNLAMLVNHALEVPLHWAMQRFEARWFIDVYGKQEDVNITLLNFAKLDFNILQAIHQEELKHASRWWENLGWDKQMPFMRDRLVECYLWSLTEVCDPRTESQYYRRMSTRVNQLVTSIDDIYDVYGTLDELELFTNAFLKWEVNLVKTLPNYMKICFLGNLNSVNELGYEALKHAGVNALPYLIKSWKDLCGCYMKEARWFHEGHVPSLDEYLNHAWMSGAIPVLAIHGYFLCASTSNNPITEEGLEAIKNYHDIIKWSSMVGRLVNVGNFQERIGTR
;
A
#
# COMPACT_ATOMS: atom_id res chain seq x y z
N MET A 1 -13.40 -6.75 -13.84
CA MET A 1 -13.45 -8.09 -14.44
C MET A 1 -12.15 -8.48 -15.16
N LYS A 2 -11.58 -7.66 -16.06
CA LYS A 2 -10.27 -7.97 -16.69
C LYS A 2 -9.11 -8.17 -15.68
N ILE A 3 -9.11 -7.51 -14.54
CA ILE A 3 -8.07 -7.68 -13.51
C ILE A 3 -8.17 -9.04 -12.82
N ILE A 4 -9.37 -9.55 -12.56
CA ILE A 4 -9.55 -10.86 -11.91
C ILE A 4 -9.31 -12.00 -12.91
N SER A 5 -9.77 -11.88 -14.15
CA SER A 5 -9.56 -12.92 -15.17
C SER A 5 -8.11 -13.03 -15.67
N SER A 6 -7.34 -11.95 -15.62
CA SER A 6 -5.90 -12.01 -15.91
C SER A 6 -5.07 -12.53 -14.74
N LEU A 7 -5.57 -12.45 -13.50
CA LEU A 7 -4.90 -12.99 -12.32
C LEU A 7 -5.10 -14.51 -12.17
N ASP A 8 -6.23 -15.06 -12.61
CA ASP A 8 -6.48 -16.52 -12.58
C ASP A 8 -5.51 -17.32 -13.48
N SER A 9 -4.97 -16.71 -14.53
CA SER A 9 -3.94 -17.32 -15.38
C SER A 9 -2.52 -17.26 -14.78
N LEU A 10 -2.29 -16.38 -13.81
CA LEU A 10 -0.98 -16.14 -13.20
C LEU A 10 -0.73 -16.96 -11.93
N PHE A 11 -1.78 -17.48 -11.27
CA PHE A 11 -1.66 -18.16 -9.99
C PHE A 11 -2.40 -19.53 -9.97
N SER A 12 -1.75 -20.57 -10.50
CA SER A 12 -2.22 -21.94 -10.29
C SER A 12 -1.76 -22.47 -8.92
N PRO A 13 -2.67 -22.94 -8.03
CA PRO A 13 -2.34 -23.39 -6.68
C PRO A 13 -1.28 -24.49 -6.59
N GLN A 14 -1.18 -25.33 -7.61
CA GLN A 14 -0.22 -26.45 -7.64
C GLN A 14 1.23 -25.98 -7.84
N LYS A 15 1.45 -24.86 -8.51
CA LYS A 15 2.80 -24.33 -8.80
C LYS A 15 3.41 -23.59 -7.59
N PHE A 16 2.59 -22.90 -6.82
CA PHE A 16 3.06 -22.16 -5.64
C PHE A 16 3.57 -23.05 -4.50
N HIS A 17 3.00 -24.22 -4.32
CA HIS A 17 3.45 -25.19 -3.32
C HIS A 17 4.87 -25.73 -3.61
N HIS A 18 5.25 -25.80 -4.87
CA HIS A 18 6.58 -26.28 -5.29
C HIS A 18 7.67 -25.21 -5.10
N THR A 19 7.33 -23.95 -5.28
CA THR A 19 8.22 -22.80 -5.06
C THR A 19 8.56 -22.60 -3.58
N ILE A 20 7.59 -22.79 -2.67
CA ILE A 20 7.85 -22.76 -1.22
C ILE A 20 8.77 -23.89 -0.78
N GLN A 21 8.69 -25.08 -1.39
CA GLN A 21 9.62 -26.18 -1.07
C GLN A 21 11.03 -25.95 -1.60
N LYS A 22 11.22 -25.30 -2.74
CA LYS A 22 12.53 -24.92 -3.28
C LYS A 22 13.13 -23.72 -2.53
N SER A 23 12.31 -22.76 -2.08
CA SER A 23 12.78 -21.62 -1.27
C SER A 23 13.24 -22.00 0.14
N ARG A 24 12.88 -23.19 0.65
CA ARG A 24 13.41 -23.69 1.94
C ARG A 24 14.92 -23.82 2.00
N ILE A 25 15.60 -23.98 0.86
CA ILE A 25 17.08 -24.07 0.81
C ILE A 25 17.72 -22.73 0.45
N GLY A 26 17.04 -21.83 -0.28
CA GLY A 26 17.56 -20.53 -0.73
C GLY A 26 17.22 -19.34 0.19
N CYS A 27 16.19 -19.46 1.03
CA CYS A 27 15.68 -18.34 1.82
C CYS A 27 16.67 -17.77 2.84
N HIS A 28 17.61 -18.58 3.36
CA HIS A 28 18.63 -18.11 4.30
C HIS A 28 19.72 -17.23 3.66
N GLN A 29 19.92 -17.29 2.33
CA GLN A 29 20.91 -16.45 1.64
C GLN A 29 20.27 -15.29 0.86
N GLN A 30 19.07 -15.44 0.30
CA GLN A 30 18.40 -14.39 -0.46
C GLN A 30 17.74 -13.30 0.41
N LEU A 31 17.32 -13.61 1.64
CA LEU A 31 16.83 -12.59 2.59
C LEU A 31 17.93 -11.60 3.04
N ARG A 32 19.20 -11.89 2.79
CA ARG A 32 20.31 -10.95 3.05
C ARG A 32 20.53 -9.90 1.95
N SER A 33 19.95 -10.06 0.78
CA SER A 33 20.18 -9.18 -0.38
C SER A 33 19.00 -8.28 -0.76
N MET A 34 17.83 -8.45 -0.17
CA MET A 34 16.71 -7.53 -0.40
C MET A 34 16.85 -6.29 0.48
N PRO A 35 16.82 -5.08 -0.08
CA PRO A 35 16.85 -3.86 0.71
C PRO A 35 15.46 -3.62 1.33
N VAL A 36 15.13 -4.36 2.38
CA VAL A 36 13.91 -4.17 3.20
C VAL A 36 13.90 -2.82 3.96
N ARG A 37 14.92 -1.99 3.77
CA ARG A 37 15.07 -0.68 4.44
C ARG A 37 14.04 0.38 4.08
N PHE A 38 13.16 0.14 3.11
CA PHE A 38 12.49 1.22 2.40
C PHE A 38 11.12 1.64 2.94
N PHE A 39 10.30 0.72 3.43
CA PHE A 39 8.95 1.09 3.85
C PHE A 39 8.88 1.96 5.12
N ILE A 40 9.95 2.03 5.93
CA ILE A 40 9.95 2.75 7.21
C ILE A 40 10.86 3.98 7.21
N ASN A 41 11.94 4.02 6.44
CA ASN A 41 12.88 5.17 6.47
C ASN A 41 12.34 6.44 5.80
N HIS A 42 11.43 6.33 4.83
CA HIS A 42 10.81 7.52 4.23
C HIS A 42 9.74 8.17 5.12
N GLN A 43 9.16 7.45 6.07
CA GLN A 43 8.24 8.04 7.05
C GLN A 43 8.95 8.86 8.14
N LEU A 44 10.28 8.77 8.27
CA LEU A 44 11.03 9.36 9.40
C LEU A 44 12.22 10.24 9.00
N SER A 45 12.41 10.61 7.75
CA SER A 45 13.49 11.47 7.29
C SER A 45 13.24 12.98 7.49
N TRP A 46 12.40 13.36 8.45
CA TRP A 46 12.40 14.72 8.97
C TRP A 46 13.37 14.78 10.15
N LYS A 47 14.64 15.04 9.85
CA LYS A 47 15.68 15.29 10.87
C LYS A 47 15.37 16.59 11.62
N THR A 48 14.67 16.48 12.72
CA THR A 48 14.88 17.40 13.83
C THR A 48 16.06 16.88 14.64
N LYS A 49 17.10 17.70 14.77
CA LYS A 49 18.20 17.46 15.69
C LYS A 49 17.66 17.36 17.11
N VAL A 50 17.56 16.15 17.65
CA VAL A 50 17.37 15.93 19.08
C VAL A 50 18.65 15.33 19.63
N SER A 51 19.22 16.03 20.59
CA SER A 51 20.39 15.69 21.38
C SER A 51 20.30 14.26 21.95
N THR A 52 21.35 13.48 21.70
CA THR A 52 21.53 12.15 22.26
C THR A 52 21.92 12.26 23.73
N ASN A 53 21.01 11.90 24.63
CA ASN A 53 21.38 11.46 25.97
C ASN A 53 21.07 9.96 26.11
N ARG A 54 22.15 9.17 26.20
CA ARG A 54 22.09 7.75 26.54
C ARG A 54 21.68 7.60 27.99
N HIS A 55 20.55 6.93 28.24
CA HIS A 55 20.28 6.36 29.58
C HIS A 55 19.81 4.91 29.47
N CYS A 56 20.47 4.09 30.28
CA CYS A 56 20.25 2.67 30.46
C CYS A 56 18.80 2.34 30.82
N TRP A 57 18.25 1.32 30.17
CA TRP A 57 16.98 0.69 30.53
C TRP A 57 17.15 -0.26 31.71
N ASN A 58 16.87 0.20 32.89
CA ASN A 58 16.57 -0.67 34.02
C ASN A 58 15.08 -0.95 34.07
N LYS A 59 14.70 -2.23 34.14
CA LYS A 59 13.34 -2.68 34.41
C LYS A 59 12.84 -2.08 35.73
N LYS A 60 12.07 -1.00 35.67
CA LYS A 60 11.24 -0.52 36.75
C LYS A 60 9.79 -0.57 36.30
N LEU A 61 9.01 -1.39 36.97
CA LEU A 61 7.57 -1.31 36.98
C LEU A 61 7.18 0.09 37.49
N ILE A 62 6.65 0.92 36.62
CA ILE A 62 6.13 2.24 36.99
C ILE A 62 4.63 2.07 37.18
N ASN A 63 4.19 2.20 38.44
CA ASN A 63 2.77 2.39 38.75
C ASN A 63 2.32 3.75 38.21
N CYS A 64 1.43 3.74 37.25
CA CYS A 64 0.72 4.95 36.82
C CYS A 64 -0.36 5.29 37.86
N ASN A 65 -0.06 6.16 38.80
CA ASN A 65 -1.07 6.84 39.61
C ASN A 65 -1.54 8.08 38.83
N MET A 66 -2.67 7.96 38.15
CA MET A 66 -3.43 9.14 37.72
C MET A 66 -4.50 9.44 38.77
N SER A 67 -4.34 10.54 39.47
CA SER A 67 -5.37 11.14 40.31
C SER A 67 -6.42 11.80 39.40
N THR A 68 -7.54 11.14 39.20
CA THR A 68 -8.74 11.77 38.64
C THR A 68 -9.86 11.69 39.66
N THR A 69 -10.23 12.86 40.17
CA THR A 69 -11.47 13.09 40.88
C THR A 69 -12.66 12.97 39.94
N LEU A 70 -13.26 11.79 39.85
CA LEU A 70 -14.63 11.58 39.41
C LEU A 70 -15.19 10.39 40.18
N ASN A 71 -16.28 10.64 40.89
CA ASN A 71 -16.97 9.68 41.70
C ASN A 71 -17.59 8.54 40.88
N GLU A 72 -17.52 7.35 41.49
CA GLU A 72 -18.36 6.18 41.26
C GLU A 72 -18.18 5.43 39.95
N LEU A 73 -17.11 4.63 39.88
CA LEU A 73 -17.18 3.25 39.38
C LEU A 73 -16.07 2.48 40.11
N ARG A 74 -16.45 1.53 40.98
CA ARG A 74 -15.54 0.59 41.60
C ARG A 74 -14.96 -0.29 40.50
N ASP A 75 -13.84 0.14 39.93
CA ASP A 75 -12.98 -0.73 39.14
C ASP A 75 -11.93 -1.32 40.09
N ASP A 76 -11.71 -2.62 39.99
CA ASP A 76 -10.93 -3.43 40.90
C ASP A 76 -9.47 -2.90 40.95
N GLN A 77 -9.09 -2.24 42.05
CA GLN A 77 -7.79 -1.56 42.25
C GLN A 77 -6.57 -2.51 42.24
N THR A 78 -6.73 -3.78 41.88
CA THR A 78 -5.68 -4.81 41.90
C THR A 78 -5.17 -5.26 40.55
N THR A 79 -5.80 -4.87 39.45
CA THR A 79 -5.39 -5.34 38.11
C THR A 79 -4.16 -4.58 37.60
N VAL A 80 -3.00 -5.26 37.52
CA VAL A 80 -1.79 -4.72 36.92
C VAL A 80 -1.94 -4.78 35.40
N ARG A 81 -2.06 -3.61 34.75
CA ARG A 81 -2.19 -3.52 33.30
C ARG A 81 -0.85 -3.26 32.63
N ARG A 82 -0.65 -3.84 31.46
CA ARG A 82 0.51 -3.54 30.62
C ARG A 82 0.36 -2.15 29.99
N CYS A 83 1.47 -1.53 29.65
CA CYS A 83 1.53 -0.26 28.93
C CYS A 83 2.67 -0.31 27.92
N ALA A 84 2.39 0.02 26.67
CA ALA A 84 3.41 0.10 25.63
C ALA A 84 4.13 1.46 25.60
N ASN A 85 3.67 2.43 26.40
CA ASN A 85 4.21 3.79 26.46
C ASN A 85 4.26 4.47 25.09
N TYR A 86 3.19 4.32 24.31
CA TYR A 86 3.09 5.01 23.03
C TYR A 86 3.14 6.51 23.23
N GLY A 87 3.97 7.18 22.41
CA GLY A 87 3.98 8.64 22.38
C GLY A 87 2.66 9.19 21.80
N PRO A 88 2.28 10.41 22.21
CA PRO A 88 1.12 11.08 21.63
C PRO A 88 1.31 11.30 20.12
N THR A 89 0.19 11.42 19.40
CA THR A 89 0.25 11.82 17.99
C THR A 89 0.94 13.17 17.83
N ILE A 90 1.73 13.33 16.75
CA ILE A 90 2.34 14.62 16.38
C ILE A 90 1.34 15.53 15.68
N TRP A 91 0.19 15.00 15.28
CA TRP A 91 -0.85 15.66 14.50
C TRP A 91 -1.96 16.17 15.42
N LYS A 92 -1.90 17.46 15.77
CA LYS A 92 -2.94 18.08 16.59
C LYS A 92 -4.21 18.30 15.79
N TYR A 93 -5.37 18.08 16.42
CA TYR A 93 -6.68 18.29 15.81
C TYR A 93 -6.83 19.69 15.21
N GLU A 94 -6.45 20.74 15.98
CA GLU A 94 -6.55 22.13 15.54
C GLU A 94 -5.68 22.39 14.30
N TYR A 95 -4.49 21.76 14.23
CA TYR A 95 -3.63 21.87 13.06
C TYR A 95 -4.30 21.24 11.83
N ILE A 96 -4.86 20.03 11.97
CA ILE A 96 -5.56 19.36 10.86
C ILE A 96 -6.75 20.22 10.40
N GLN A 97 -7.56 20.75 11.33
CA GLN A 97 -8.70 21.59 10.98
C GLN A 97 -8.29 22.94 10.36
N SER A 98 -7.07 23.42 10.61
CA SER A 98 -6.54 24.65 10.04
C SER A 98 -5.97 24.50 8.63
N LEU A 99 -5.80 23.26 8.13
CA LEU A 99 -5.28 23.01 6.78
C LEU A 99 -6.17 23.73 5.77
N ASN A 100 -5.55 24.41 4.81
CA ASN A 100 -6.25 25.18 3.80
C ASN A 100 -5.48 25.14 2.48
N SER A 101 -6.20 25.18 1.37
CA SER A 101 -5.62 25.23 0.03
C SER A 101 -6.28 26.36 -0.79
N ASN A 102 -5.44 27.04 -1.58
CA ASN A 102 -5.94 28.02 -2.56
C ASN A 102 -6.43 27.38 -3.85
N TYR A 103 -6.16 26.07 -4.06
CA TYR A 103 -6.48 25.36 -5.30
C TYR A 103 -7.87 24.74 -5.26
N VAL A 104 -8.89 25.56 -4.94
CA VAL A 104 -10.31 25.17 -4.86
C VAL A 104 -11.15 26.11 -5.71
N GLY A 105 -12.26 25.58 -6.24
CA GLY A 105 -13.28 26.33 -6.95
C GLY A 105 -13.12 26.35 -8.46
N GLU A 106 -14.16 26.83 -9.14
CA GLU A 106 -14.41 26.75 -10.58
C GLU A 106 -13.25 27.27 -11.44
N HIS A 107 -12.56 28.32 -10.98
CA HIS A 107 -11.41 28.88 -11.71
C HIS A 107 -10.30 27.83 -11.96
N TYR A 108 -9.94 27.06 -10.93
CA TYR A 108 -8.90 26.03 -11.06
C TYR A 108 -9.40 24.81 -11.83
N GLU A 109 -10.67 24.45 -11.65
CA GLU A 109 -11.30 23.34 -12.39
C GLU A 109 -11.36 23.64 -13.89
N MET A 110 -11.77 24.86 -14.30
CA MET A 110 -11.76 25.27 -15.70
C MET A 110 -10.34 25.30 -16.28
N LYS A 111 -9.37 25.79 -15.50
CA LYS A 111 -7.97 25.80 -15.94
C LYS A 111 -7.41 24.38 -16.13
N ALA A 112 -7.73 23.47 -15.20
CA ALA A 112 -7.34 22.07 -15.30
C ALA A 112 -8.01 21.39 -16.50
N ALA A 113 -9.32 21.63 -16.73
CA ALA A 113 -10.03 21.10 -17.88
C ALA A 113 -9.41 21.54 -19.22
N LYS A 114 -9.04 22.82 -19.33
CA LYS A 114 -8.34 23.32 -20.53
C LYS A 114 -7.01 22.61 -20.77
N LEU A 115 -6.15 22.54 -19.76
CA LEU A 115 -4.85 21.87 -19.87
C LEU A 115 -5.01 20.37 -20.15
N LYS A 116 -6.01 19.72 -19.57
CA LYS A 116 -6.36 18.33 -19.84
C LYS A 116 -6.66 18.10 -21.32
N GLU A 117 -7.50 18.96 -21.94
CA GLU A 117 -7.79 18.84 -23.37
C GLU A 117 -6.55 19.07 -24.24
N GLU A 118 -5.68 20.01 -23.89
CA GLU A 118 -4.41 20.22 -24.59
C GLU A 118 -3.51 18.97 -24.52
N VAL A 119 -3.37 18.35 -23.34
CA VAL A 119 -2.60 17.10 -23.18
C VAL A 119 -3.25 15.94 -23.94
N LYS A 120 -4.58 15.85 -23.92
CA LYS A 120 -5.32 14.84 -24.68
C LYS A 120 -5.05 14.93 -26.16
N LEU A 121 -5.10 16.13 -26.76
CA LEU A 121 -4.77 16.35 -28.16
C LEU A 121 -3.34 15.89 -28.47
N MET A 122 -2.39 16.24 -27.61
CA MET A 122 -0.99 15.80 -27.73
C MET A 122 -0.86 14.27 -27.75
N MET A 123 -1.62 13.56 -26.91
CA MET A 123 -1.61 12.09 -26.91
C MET A 123 -2.21 11.48 -28.18
N LEU A 124 -3.16 12.18 -28.82
CA LEU A 124 -3.82 11.73 -30.04
C LEU A 124 -3.06 12.14 -31.32
N GLU A 125 -2.16 13.11 -31.22
CA GLU A 125 -1.32 13.52 -32.36
C GLU A 125 -0.46 12.36 -32.89
N LYS A 126 -0.21 12.40 -34.19
CA LYS A 126 0.69 11.44 -34.82
C LYS A 126 2.13 11.79 -34.45
N MET A 127 2.79 10.91 -33.74
CA MET A 127 4.21 11.01 -33.42
C MET A 127 5.05 10.34 -34.53
N GLU A 128 6.32 10.70 -34.61
CA GLU A 128 7.23 10.15 -35.62
C GLU A 128 7.44 8.65 -35.41
N THR A 129 7.53 8.22 -34.12
CA THR A 129 7.74 6.81 -33.79
C THR A 129 6.76 6.34 -32.72
N PRO A 130 6.41 5.03 -32.68
CA PRO A 130 5.66 4.43 -31.58
C PRO A 130 6.36 4.60 -30.22
N PHE A 131 7.69 4.61 -30.21
CA PHE A 131 8.47 4.77 -28.97
C PHE A 131 8.22 6.11 -28.29
N GLN A 132 8.20 7.22 -29.03
CA GLN A 132 7.87 8.55 -28.47
C GLN A 132 6.51 8.57 -27.81
N LYS A 133 5.54 7.81 -28.33
CA LYS A 133 4.22 7.69 -27.73
C LYS A 133 4.26 6.91 -26.40
N LEU A 134 5.08 5.87 -26.31
CA LEU A 134 5.30 5.13 -25.08
C LEU A 134 6.01 5.97 -24.01
N GLU A 135 7.01 6.78 -24.41
CA GLU A 135 7.68 7.73 -23.50
C GLU A 135 6.69 8.78 -22.94
N LEU A 136 5.78 9.30 -23.79
CA LEU A 136 4.73 10.20 -23.33
C LEU A 136 3.78 9.52 -22.35
N ILE A 137 3.34 8.29 -22.63
CA ILE A 137 2.50 7.51 -21.73
C ILE A 137 3.19 7.29 -20.39
N ASP A 138 4.48 6.91 -20.39
CA ASP A 138 5.26 6.73 -19.16
C ASP A 138 5.37 8.03 -18.36
N THR A 139 5.66 9.14 -19.04
CA THR A 139 5.74 10.47 -18.42
C THR A 139 4.40 10.87 -17.79
N VAL A 140 3.28 10.69 -18.48
CA VAL A 140 1.92 10.97 -17.97
C VAL A 140 1.61 10.11 -16.75
N LYS A 141 2.03 8.84 -16.74
CA LYS A 141 1.86 7.93 -15.58
C LYS A 141 2.71 8.38 -14.39
N ARG A 142 3.99 8.69 -14.61
CA ARG A 142 4.90 9.14 -13.55
C ARG A 142 4.49 10.49 -12.94
N LEU A 143 3.96 11.39 -13.75
CA LEU A 143 3.38 12.66 -13.30
C LEU A 143 2.08 12.50 -12.51
N GLY A 144 1.52 11.29 -12.46
CA GLY A 144 0.34 10.96 -11.67
C GLY A 144 -0.98 11.47 -12.26
N VAL A 145 -1.03 11.77 -13.57
CA VAL A 145 -2.21 12.31 -14.26
C VAL A 145 -2.84 11.33 -15.26
N SER A 146 -2.34 10.09 -15.33
CA SER A 146 -2.80 9.06 -16.26
C SER A 146 -4.28 8.68 -16.12
N TYR A 147 -4.84 8.82 -14.92
CA TYR A 147 -6.25 8.53 -14.65
C TYR A 147 -7.23 9.43 -15.40
N HIS A 148 -6.76 10.55 -15.95
CA HIS A 148 -7.53 11.41 -16.84
C HIS A 148 -7.61 10.89 -18.29
N PHE A 149 -6.70 9.98 -18.67
CA PHE A 149 -6.43 9.58 -20.07
C PHE A 149 -6.46 8.06 -20.26
N GLU A 150 -7.19 7.33 -19.40
CA GLU A 150 -7.22 5.85 -19.43
C GLU A 150 -7.60 5.30 -20.81
N LYS A 151 -8.63 5.88 -21.46
CA LYS A 151 -9.09 5.46 -22.79
C LYS A 151 -8.08 5.79 -23.89
N GLU A 152 -7.48 6.96 -23.82
CA GLU A 152 -6.47 7.40 -24.77
C GLU A 152 -5.20 6.53 -24.66
N ILE A 153 -4.77 6.21 -23.44
CA ILE A 153 -3.64 5.31 -23.17
C ILE A 153 -3.96 3.90 -23.69
N GLU A 154 -5.13 3.34 -23.36
CA GLU A 154 -5.56 2.02 -23.82
C GLU A 154 -5.59 1.98 -25.36
N GLY A 155 -6.21 2.97 -26.01
CA GLY A 155 -6.26 3.02 -27.46
C GLY A 155 -4.88 3.16 -28.13
N CYS A 156 -3.95 3.93 -27.54
CA CYS A 156 -2.59 4.04 -28.04
C CYS A 156 -1.82 2.73 -27.88
N LEU A 157 -1.94 2.07 -26.74
CA LEU A 157 -1.29 0.79 -26.49
C LEU A 157 -1.84 -0.31 -27.39
N ASP A 158 -3.18 -0.39 -27.57
CA ASP A 158 -3.82 -1.34 -28.50
C ASP A 158 -3.28 -1.17 -29.93
N ALA A 159 -3.20 0.07 -30.42
CA ALA A 159 -2.69 0.34 -31.75
C ALA A 159 -1.23 -0.11 -31.90
N ILE A 160 -0.36 0.27 -30.96
CA ILE A 160 1.06 -0.09 -31.00
C ILE A 160 1.24 -1.61 -30.85
N TYR A 161 0.47 -2.28 -29.98
CA TYR A 161 0.57 -3.72 -29.75
C TYR A 161 0.22 -4.51 -31.01
N ASN A 162 -0.86 -4.11 -31.70
CA ASN A 162 -1.33 -4.77 -32.92
C ASN A 162 -0.43 -4.52 -34.15
N GLU A 163 0.25 -3.36 -34.21
CA GLU A 163 1.18 -3.01 -35.30
C GLU A 163 2.58 -3.59 -35.07
N THR A 164 2.93 -3.93 -33.82
CA THR A 164 4.28 -4.39 -33.47
C THR A 164 4.49 -5.84 -33.88
N ASN A 165 5.47 -6.06 -34.75
CA ASN A 165 6.01 -7.40 -35.00
C ASN A 165 7.06 -7.71 -33.91
N TRP A 166 6.65 -8.41 -32.86
CA TRP A 166 7.49 -8.76 -31.70
C TRP A 166 8.69 -9.66 -32.06
N SER A 167 8.64 -10.30 -33.22
CA SER A 167 9.71 -11.18 -33.74
C SER A 167 10.64 -10.50 -34.72
N SER A 168 10.43 -9.20 -35.06
CA SER A 168 11.30 -8.52 -36.01
C SER A 168 12.67 -8.25 -35.38
N GLU A 169 13.72 -8.53 -36.18
CA GLU A 169 15.11 -8.21 -35.86
C GLU A 169 15.40 -6.69 -35.97
N ASP A 170 14.38 -5.88 -36.22
CA ASP A 170 14.52 -4.43 -36.29
C ASP A 170 15.16 -3.89 -35.02
N ALA A 171 16.19 -3.11 -35.20
CA ALA A 171 17.15 -2.68 -34.19
C ALA A 171 16.56 -1.76 -33.12
N VAL A 172 15.65 -2.30 -32.35
CA VAL A 172 15.12 -1.66 -31.14
C VAL A 172 16.13 -1.84 -30.03
N ASP A 173 16.56 -0.75 -29.41
CA ASP A 173 17.54 -0.76 -28.35
C ASP A 173 16.98 -1.34 -27.03
N LEU A 174 17.85 -1.47 -26.02
CA LEU A 174 17.48 -2.02 -24.73
C LEU A 174 16.43 -1.15 -24.01
N ASN A 175 16.52 0.17 -24.14
CA ASN A 175 15.60 1.12 -23.52
C ASN A 175 14.18 0.95 -24.07
N GLU A 176 14.03 0.99 -25.39
CA GLU A 176 12.72 0.86 -26.04
C GLU A 176 12.11 -0.52 -25.77
N THR A 177 12.89 -1.61 -25.88
CA THR A 177 12.40 -2.97 -25.60
C THR A 177 11.89 -3.09 -24.16
N SER A 178 12.65 -2.58 -23.20
CA SER A 178 12.31 -2.64 -21.79
C SER A 178 11.09 -1.78 -21.43
N LEU A 179 10.99 -0.57 -22.01
CA LEU A 179 9.84 0.31 -21.80
C LEU A 179 8.56 -0.29 -22.41
N ARG A 180 8.63 -0.85 -23.64
CA ARG A 180 7.52 -1.58 -24.26
C ARG A 180 7.06 -2.74 -23.37
N PHE A 181 7.98 -3.62 -22.99
CA PHE A 181 7.69 -4.77 -22.13
C PHE A 181 6.99 -4.33 -20.84
N ARG A 182 7.52 -3.31 -20.16
CA ARG A 182 6.97 -2.79 -18.92
C ARG A 182 5.56 -2.24 -19.09
N LEU A 183 5.36 -1.33 -20.02
CA LEU A 183 4.06 -0.68 -20.22
C LEU A 183 2.99 -1.68 -20.66
N PHE A 184 3.30 -2.59 -21.57
CA PHE A 184 2.33 -3.59 -22.01
C PHE A 184 1.95 -4.56 -20.88
N ARG A 185 2.92 -5.11 -20.15
CA ARG A 185 2.60 -6.00 -19.02
C ARG A 185 1.82 -5.27 -17.91
N GLN A 186 2.11 -4.02 -17.63
CA GLN A 186 1.35 -3.20 -16.68
C GLN A 186 -0.12 -3.01 -17.09
N HIS A 187 -0.41 -3.07 -18.37
CA HIS A 187 -1.77 -2.93 -18.92
C HIS A 187 -2.41 -4.28 -19.28
N GLY A 188 -1.83 -5.39 -18.85
CA GLY A 188 -2.42 -6.74 -18.97
C GLY A 188 -2.20 -7.40 -20.33
N TYR A 189 -1.34 -6.88 -21.18
CA TYR A 189 -0.94 -7.56 -22.41
C TYR A 189 0.06 -8.67 -22.10
N ASN A 190 -0.09 -9.79 -22.82
CA ASN A 190 0.84 -10.91 -22.69
C ASN A 190 2.05 -10.70 -23.60
N VAL A 191 3.16 -10.24 -23.03
CA VAL A 191 4.44 -10.08 -23.72
C VAL A 191 5.43 -11.11 -23.22
N SER A 192 5.98 -11.95 -24.13
CA SER A 192 6.99 -12.96 -23.80
C SER A 192 8.30 -12.32 -23.39
N ILE A 193 9.04 -12.98 -22.49
CA ILE A 193 10.42 -12.63 -22.13
C ILE A 193 11.41 -12.79 -23.29
N ASP A 194 11.05 -13.56 -24.34
CA ASP A 194 11.88 -13.80 -25.51
C ASP A 194 12.27 -12.49 -26.23
N VAL A 195 11.55 -11.39 -25.97
CA VAL A 195 11.92 -10.05 -26.48
C VAL A 195 13.31 -9.60 -26.02
N PHE A 196 13.84 -10.22 -24.96
CA PHE A 196 15.17 -9.94 -24.42
C PHE A 196 16.28 -10.84 -25.01
N ASP A 197 15.97 -11.91 -25.76
CA ASP A 197 16.95 -12.87 -26.29
C ASP A 197 18.07 -12.19 -27.10
N LYS A 198 17.73 -11.17 -27.88
CA LYS A 198 18.72 -10.39 -28.67
C LYS A 198 19.76 -9.66 -27.81
N PHE A 199 19.52 -9.49 -26.51
CA PHE A 199 20.44 -8.86 -25.55
C PHE A 199 21.24 -9.86 -24.74
N ILE A 200 21.01 -11.16 -24.95
CA ILE A 200 21.67 -12.27 -24.24
C ILE A 200 22.80 -12.83 -25.11
N ASP A 201 23.88 -13.22 -24.47
CA ASP A 201 25.01 -13.92 -25.10
C ASP A 201 24.79 -15.44 -25.16
N GLN A 202 25.72 -16.16 -25.79
CA GLN A 202 25.65 -17.62 -25.94
C GLN A 202 25.69 -18.39 -24.60
N ASN A 203 26.07 -17.73 -23.51
CA ASN A 203 26.14 -18.31 -22.17
C ASN A 203 24.89 -18.00 -21.34
N GLY A 204 23.90 -17.32 -21.90
CA GLY A 204 22.69 -16.92 -21.21
C GLY A 204 22.81 -15.62 -20.40
N ASN A 205 23.91 -14.88 -20.47
CA ASN A 205 24.12 -13.65 -19.74
C ASN A 205 23.80 -12.41 -20.60
N PHE A 206 23.43 -11.31 -19.98
CA PHE A 206 23.31 -10.04 -20.68
C PHE A 206 24.65 -9.61 -21.31
N LYS A 207 24.62 -9.18 -22.57
CA LYS A 207 25.81 -8.80 -23.34
C LYS A 207 26.58 -7.68 -22.66
N LYS A 208 27.90 -7.83 -22.56
CA LYS A 208 28.76 -6.93 -21.78
C LYS A 208 28.67 -5.45 -22.21
N HIS A 209 28.52 -5.16 -23.50
CA HIS A 209 28.43 -3.77 -23.98
C HIS A 209 27.22 -3.01 -23.41
N LEU A 210 26.15 -3.69 -23.00
CA LEU A 210 24.98 -3.08 -22.38
C LEU A 210 25.28 -2.44 -21.02
N SER A 211 26.42 -2.80 -20.40
CA SER A 211 26.82 -2.22 -19.11
C SER A 211 27.08 -0.71 -19.16
N GLU A 212 27.30 -0.14 -20.33
CA GLU A 212 27.55 1.29 -20.54
C GLU A 212 26.27 2.07 -20.86
N ASP A 213 25.21 1.39 -21.27
CA ASP A 213 23.90 1.97 -21.58
C ASP A 213 23.08 2.23 -20.31
N THR A 214 23.32 3.36 -19.66
CA THR A 214 22.66 3.69 -18.40
C THR A 214 21.15 3.86 -18.53
N VAL A 215 20.65 4.39 -19.66
CA VAL A 215 19.21 4.58 -19.89
C VAL A 215 18.54 3.24 -20.11
N GLY A 216 19.11 2.40 -20.97
CA GLY A 216 18.62 1.04 -21.20
C GLY A 216 18.66 0.18 -19.94
N LEU A 217 19.73 0.28 -19.13
CA LEU A 217 19.82 -0.40 -17.85
C LEU A 217 18.75 0.04 -16.84
N LEU A 218 18.42 1.34 -16.79
CA LEU A 218 17.36 1.84 -15.92
C LEU A 218 16.00 1.28 -16.34
N SER A 219 15.71 1.31 -17.65
CA SER A 219 14.46 0.77 -18.19
C SER A 219 14.36 -0.75 -17.99
N LEU A 220 15.48 -1.49 -18.18
CA LEU A 220 15.55 -2.93 -17.91
C LEU A 220 15.33 -3.25 -16.42
N TYR A 221 15.93 -2.46 -15.53
CA TYR A 221 15.71 -2.57 -14.09
C TYR A 221 14.25 -2.44 -13.73
N GLU A 222 13.58 -1.41 -14.23
CA GLU A 222 12.15 -1.19 -13.99
C GLU A 222 11.28 -2.30 -14.60
N ALA A 223 11.61 -2.78 -15.80
CA ALA A 223 10.91 -3.88 -16.45
C ALA A 223 11.03 -5.21 -15.69
N SER A 224 12.18 -5.45 -15.05
CA SER A 224 12.48 -6.71 -14.34
C SER A 224 11.56 -7.01 -13.15
N PHE A 225 10.85 -6.01 -12.63
CA PHE A 225 9.88 -6.21 -11.54
C PHE A 225 8.54 -6.79 -12.01
N LEU A 226 8.33 -6.95 -13.32
CA LEU A 226 7.13 -7.58 -13.88
C LEU A 226 7.34 -9.07 -14.18
N VAL A 227 8.26 -9.68 -13.47
CA VAL A 227 8.56 -11.11 -13.52
C VAL A 227 7.34 -11.93 -13.09
N VAL A 228 7.05 -13.01 -13.83
CA VAL A 228 6.12 -14.07 -13.43
C VAL A 228 6.88 -15.37 -13.19
N GLU A 229 6.19 -16.38 -12.64
CA GLU A 229 6.82 -17.67 -12.33
C GLU A 229 7.52 -18.27 -13.56
N GLU A 230 8.71 -18.84 -13.36
CA GLU A 230 9.58 -19.45 -14.37
C GLU A 230 10.38 -18.48 -15.26
N GLU A 231 10.27 -17.18 -15.08
CA GLU A 231 10.99 -16.17 -15.88
C GLU A 231 12.31 -15.72 -15.22
N SER A 232 13.23 -16.63 -14.98
CA SER A 232 14.51 -16.36 -14.28
C SER A 232 15.35 -15.28 -14.96
N ILE A 233 15.20 -15.08 -16.26
CA ILE A 233 15.92 -14.04 -17.02
C ILE A 233 15.67 -12.63 -16.47
N LEU A 234 14.48 -12.35 -15.92
CA LEU A 234 14.17 -11.05 -15.33
C LEU A 234 14.83 -10.85 -13.96
N ASP A 235 15.10 -11.92 -13.21
CA ASP A 235 15.91 -11.84 -12.00
C ASP A 235 17.39 -11.55 -12.34
N GLU A 236 17.92 -12.18 -13.40
CA GLU A 236 19.26 -11.89 -13.92
C GLU A 236 19.34 -10.45 -14.47
N ALA A 237 18.30 -9.99 -15.17
CA ALA A 237 18.17 -8.61 -15.66
C ALA A 237 18.28 -7.61 -14.50
N ARG A 238 17.60 -7.90 -13.39
CA ARG A 238 17.61 -7.06 -12.19
C ARG A 238 18.99 -6.97 -11.58
N ASP A 239 19.64 -8.12 -11.37
CA ASP A 239 20.98 -8.19 -10.77
C ASP A 239 22.03 -7.50 -11.66
N PHE A 240 21.97 -7.75 -12.98
CA PHE A 240 22.82 -7.09 -13.97
C PHE A 240 22.64 -5.57 -13.94
N SER A 241 21.40 -5.11 -14.00
CA SER A 241 21.08 -3.68 -13.99
C SER A 241 21.53 -3.01 -12.70
N ILE A 242 21.20 -3.55 -11.52
CA ILE A 242 21.63 -3.01 -10.20
C ILE A 242 23.14 -2.83 -10.15
N LYS A 243 23.89 -3.88 -10.57
CA LYS A 243 25.35 -3.88 -10.54
C LYS A 243 25.90 -2.72 -11.39
N HIS A 244 25.46 -2.60 -12.62
CA HIS A 244 26.00 -1.63 -13.56
C HIS A 244 25.49 -0.21 -13.35
N LEU A 245 24.23 -0.03 -12.95
CA LEU A 245 23.71 1.28 -12.54
C LEU A 245 24.47 1.87 -11.35
N LYS A 246 24.82 1.04 -10.33
CA LYS A 246 25.66 1.48 -9.21
C LYS A 246 27.08 1.88 -9.63
N GLN A 247 27.62 1.26 -10.68
CA GLN A 247 28.92 1.62 -11.23
C GLN A 247 28.83 2.92 -12.03
N ASN A 248 27.82 3.04 -12.89
CA ASN A 248 27.61 4.18 -13.77
C ASN A 248 27.28 5.47 -12.99
N LEU A 249 26.62 5.39 -11.83
CA LEU A 249 26.41 6.54 -10.94
C LEU A 249 27.67 7.31 -10.59
N LYS A 250 28.84 6.67 -10.62
CA LYS A 250 30.12 7.31 -10.31
C LYS A 250 30.67 8.16 -11.44
N ILE A 251 30.14 7.96 -12.66
CA ILE A 251 30.66 8.58 -13.90
C ILE A 251 29.60 9.37 -14.68
N ILE A 252 28.32 9.27 -14.29
CA ILE A 252 27.23 10.00 -14.94
C ILE A 252 27.42 11.49 -14.72
N ASN A 253 27.55 12.25 -15.84
CA ASN A 253 27.61 13.71 -15.82
C ASN A 253 26.22 14.36 -15.86
N ASN A 254 25.21 13.66 -16.39
CA ASN A 254 23.83 14.17 -16.45
C ASN A 254 23.17 14.06 -15.06
N SER A 255 22.96 15.20 -14.43
CA SER A 255 22.39 15.27 -13.08
C SER A 255 20.96 14.71 -12.99
N ASN A 256 20.16 14.87 -14.04
CA ASN A 256 18.79 14.35 -14.07
C ASN A 256 18.79 12.82 -14.16
N LEU A 257 19.59 12.24 -15.04
CA LEU A 257 19.73 10.79 -15.15
C LEU A 257 20.26 10.18 -13.84
N ALA A 258 21.25 10.84 -13.22
CA ALA A 258 21.76 10.40 -11.92
C ALA A 258 20.68 10.43 -10.83
N MET A 259 19.80 11.44 -10.81
CA MET A 259 18.66 11.49 -9.88
C MET A 259 17.66 10.36 -10.15
N LEU A 260 17.33 10.07 -11.41
CA LEU A 260 16.42 8.98 -11.78
C LEU A 260 16.98 7.62 -11.35
N VAL A 261 18.27 7.36 -11.63
CA VAL A 261 18.93 6.11 -11.25
C VAL A 261 19.03 5.94 -9.74
N ASN A 262 19.43 7.00 -9.01
CA ASN A 262 19.47 6.93 -7.54
C ASN A 262 18.09 6.63 -6.96
N HIS A 263 17.05 7.32 -7.44
CA HIS A 263 15.69 7.14 -6.98
C HIS A 263 15.19 5.72 -7.26
N ALA A 264 15.38 5.21 -8.49
CA ALA A 264 14.95 3.87 -8.87
C ALA A 264 15.65 2.78 -8.04
N LEU A 265 16.97 2.92 -7.77
CA LEU A 265 17.71 2.00 -6.90
C LEU A 265 17.30 2.12 -5.44
N GLU A 266 16.80 3.27 -5.06
CA GLU A 266 16.27 3.53 -3.73
C GLU A 266 14.85 2.99 -3.57
N VAL A 267 13.94 3.32 -4.45
CA VAL A 267 12.54 2.86 -4.47
C VAL A 267 12.20 2.40 -5.89
N PRO A 268 12.14 1.08 -6.13
CA PRO A 268 11.69 0.57 -7.42
C PRO A 268 10.32 1.16 -7.79
N LEU A 269 10.13 1.53 -9.05
CA LEU A 269 8.90 2.18 -9.54
C LEU A 269 7.61 1.43 -9.15
N HIS A 270 7.64 0.09 -9.16
CA HIS A 270 6.50 -0.74 -8.79
C HIS A 270 6.17 -0.72 -7.30
N TRP A 271 7.14 -0.31 -6.45
CA TRP A 271 6.96 -0.22 -5.00
C TRP A 271 6.73 1.22 -4.56
N ALA A 272 6.84 2.18 -5.48
CA ALA A 272 6.60 3.59 -5.21
C ALA A 272 5.11 3.86 -5.02
N MET A 273 4.79 4.64 -3.99
CA MET A 273 3.43 5.14 -3.80
C MET A 273 3.16 6.23 -4.84
N GLN A 274 2.17 6.04 -5.69
CA GLN A 274 1.91 6.90 -6.86
C GLN A 274 1.89 8.40 -6.56
N ARG A 275 1.29 8.82 -5.44
CA ARG A 275 1.22 10.25 -5.10
C ARG A 275 2.57 10.83 -4.66
N PHE A 276 3.40 10.04 -3.97
CA PHE A 276 4.76 10.45 -3.62
C PHE A 276 5.67 10.45 -4.83
N GLU A 277 5.56 9.43 -5.70
CA GLU A 277 6.28 9.36 -6.96
C GLU A 277 5.94 10.58 -7.85
N ALA A 278 4.66 10.89 -8.02
CA ALA A 278 4.21 12.03 -8.80
C ALA A 278 4.77 13.36 -8.25
N ARG A 279 4.75 13.54 -6.91
CA ARG A 279 5.30 14.76 -6.30
C ARG A 279 6.80 14.92 -6.57
N TRP A 280 7.53 13.83 -6.45
CA TRP A 280 8.97 13.82 -6.72
C TRP A 280 9.24 14.02 -8.22
N PHE A 281 8.53 13.29 -9.08
CA PHE A 281 8.77 13.32 -10.52
C PHE A 281 8.41 14.66 -11.16
N ILE A 282 7.39 15.37 -10.67
CA ILE A 282 7.08 16.76 -11.10
C ILE A 282 8.30 17.66 -10.95
N ASP A 283 9.05 17.55 -9.86
CA ASP A 283 10.24 18.39 -9.63
C ASP A 283 11.42 17.97 -10.53
N VAL A 284 11.57 16.68 -10.81
CA VAL A 284 12.63 16.15 -11.69
C VAL A 284 12.33 16.46 -13.16
N TYR A 285 11.11 16.19 -13.59
CA TYR A 285 10.66 16.45 -14.96
C TYR A 285 10.75 17.95 -15.29
N GLY A 286 10.43 18.81 -14.37
CA GLY A 286 10.55 20.27 -14.55
C GLY A 286 11.97 20.79 -14.73
N LYS A 287 13.00 19.95 -14.55
CA LYS A 287 14.42 20.31 -14.76
C LYS A 287 15.00 19.73 -16.06
N GLN A 288 14.22 18.96 -16.81
CA GLN A 288 14.63 18.41 -18.08
C GLN A 288 14.71 19.53 -19.14
N GLU A 289 15.62 19.38 -20.10
CA GLU A 289 15.81 20.37 -21.17
C GLU A 289 14.64 20.35 -22.17
N ASP A 290 14.05 19.18 -22.39
CA ASP A 290 12.95 18.89 -23.32
C ASP A 290 11.58 18.84 -22.65
N VAL A 291 11.44 19.49 -21.48
CA VAL A 291 10.20 19.49 -20.70
C VAL A 291 9.00 20.03 -21.49
N ASN A 292 7.92 19.27 -21.53
CA ASN A 292 6.66 19.77 -22.04
C ASN A 292 5.95 20.62 -20.97
N ILE A 293 5.94 21.93 -21.19
CA ILE A 293 5.43 22.91 -20.20
C ILE A 293 3.92 22.77 -19.97
N THR A 294 3.14 22.42 -20.98
CA THR A 294 1.69 22.19 -20.83
C THR A 294 1.42 21.01 -19.93
N LEU A 295 2.09 19.88 -20.18
CA LEU A 295 1.98 18.67 -19.36
C LEU A 295 2.45 18.90 -17.92
N LEU A 296 3.59 19.59 -17.75
CA LEU A 296 4.09 19.93 -16.42
C LEU A 296 3.12 20.84 -15.64
N ASN A 297 2.56 21.86 -16.30
CA ASN A 297 1.61 22.77 -15.68
C ASN A 297 0.31 22.05 -15.31
N PHE A 298 -0.16 21.13 -16.15
CA PHE A 298 -1.31 20.29 -15.85
C PHE A 298 -1.04 19.42 -14.63
N ALA A 299 0.08 18.71 -14.59
CA ALA A 299 0.46 17.85 -13.48
C ALA A 299 0.59 18.62 -12.14
N LYS A 300 1.20 19.81 -12.16
CA LYS A 300 1.28 20.68 -10.98
C LYS A 300 -0.09 21.13 -10.49
N LEU A 301 -0.96 21.52 -11.39
CA LEU A 301 -2.30 22.00 -11.06
C LEU A 301 -3.16 20.86 -10.51
N ASP A 302 -3.17 19.72 -11.20
CA ASP A 302 -3.88 18.51 -10.77
C ASP A 302 -3.43 18.04 -9.38
N PHE A 303 -2.11 17.98 -9.17
CA PHE A 303 -1.54 17.61 -7.87
C PHE A 303 -2.05 18.51 -6.75
N ASN A 304 -2.09 19.83 -6.96
CA ASN A 304 -2.54 20.77 -5.95
C ASN A 304 -4.05 20.74 -5.71
N ILE A 305 -4.85 20.52 -6.74
CA ILE A 305 -6.31 20.30 -6.61
C ILE A 305 -6.59 19.05 -5.77
N LEU A 306 -5.90 17.93 -6.07
CA LEU A 306 -6.04 16.71 -5.29
C LEU A 306 -5.56 16.88 -3.83
N GLN A 307 -4.49 17.66 -3.59
CA GLN A 307 -4.06 17.98 -2.22
C GLN A 307 -5.14 18.74 -1.44
N ALA A 308 -5.87 19.65 -2.10
CA ALA A 308 -7.00 20.35 -1.46
C ALA A 308 -8.11 19.35 -1.06
N ILE A 309 -8.44 18.42 -1.94
CA ILE A 309 -9.42 17.35 -1.66
C ILE A 309 -8.95 16.49 -0.48
N HIS A 310 -7.69 16.04 -0.48
CA HIS A 310 -7.13 15.22 0.58
C HIS A 310 -7.10 15.92 1.93
N GLN A 311 -6.87 17.24 1.96
CA GLN A 311 -6.95 18.02 3.19
C GLN A 311 -8.38 18.03 3.77
N GLU A 312 -9.40 18.20 2.93
CA GLU A 312 -10.79 18.16 3.39
C GLU A 312 -11.22 16.76 3.86
N GLU A 313 -10.76 15.71 3.18
CA GLU A 313 -11.00 14.33 3.62
C GLU A 313 -10.37 14.05 4.99
N LEU A 314 -9.12 14.50 5.20
CA LEU A 314 -8.43 14.35 6.49
C LEU A 314 -9.12 15.14 7.60
N LYS A 315 -9.59 16.37 7.33
CA LYS A 315 -10.41 17.13 8.29
C LYS A 315 -11.67 16.37 8.66
N HIS A 316 -12.36 15.77 7.68
CA HIS A 316 -13.56 14.99 7.92
C HIS A 316 -13.25 13.75 8.79
N ALA A 317 -12.18 13.00 8.48
CA ALA A 317 -11.76 11.85 9.27
C ALA A 317 -11.37 12.25 10.70
N SER A 318 -10.68 13.39 10.84
CA SER A 318 -10.29 13.94 12.15
C SER A 318 -11.50 14.34 13.01
N ARG A 319 -12.54 14.94 12.41
CA ARG A 319 -13.81 15.23 13.13
C ARG A 319 -14.50 13.97 13.60
N TRP A 320 -14.53 12.93 12.75
CA TRP A 320 -15.09 11.63 13.14
C TRP A 320 -14.36 11.04 14.34
N TRP A 321 -13.02 11.06 14.32
CA TRP A 321 -12.17 10.51 15.38
C TRP A 321 -12.34 11.26 16.70
N GLU A 322 -12.31 12.58 16.66
CA GLU A 322 -12.55 13.43 17.83
C GLU A 322 -13.93 13.19 18.43
N ASN A 323 -14.97 13.04 17.59
CA ASN A 323 -16.34 12.75 18.04
C ASN A 323 -16.51 11.39 18.70
N LEU A 324 -15.65 10.40 18.40
CA LEU A 324 -15.64 9.13 19.12
C LEU A 324 -15.15 9.29 20.55
N GLY A 325 -14.26 10.25 20.82
CA GLY A 325 -13.70 10.54 22.14
C GLY A 325 -12.91 9.38 22.73
N TRP A 326 -12.31 8.54 21.91
CA TRP A 326 -11.59 7.34 22.35
C TRP A 326 -10.26 7.66 23.02
N ASP A 327 -9.64 8.78 22.69
CA ASP A 327 -8.45 9.30 23.34
C ASP A 327 -8.62 9.44 24.86
N LYS A 328 -9.82 9.85 25.30
CA LYS A 328 -10.19 10.01 26.72
C LYS A 328 -10.58 8.69 27.38
N GLN A 329 -11.20 7.79 26.61
CA GLN A 329 -11.74 6.52 27.13
C GLN A 329 -10.70 5.38 27.07
N MET A 330 -9.75 5.45 26.15
CA MET A 330 -8.70 4.48 25.91
C MET A 330 -7.33 5.16 25.72
N PRO A 331 -6.81 5.85 26.74
CA PRO A 331 -5.57 6.64 26.65
C PRO A 331 -4.31 5.78 26.40
N PHE A 332 -4.43 4.47 26.49
CA PHE A 332 -3.36 3.50 26.23
C PHE A 332 -3.17 3.20 24.74
N MET A 333 -4.14 3.53 23.90
CA MET A 333 -4.12 3.18 22.49
C MET A 333 -3.33 4.19 21.65
N ARG A 334 -2.87 3.73 20.49
CA ARG A 334 -2.20 4.56 19.48
C ARG A 334 -3.23 5.44 18.74
N ASP A 335 -3.03 6.74 18.76
CA ASP A 335 -3.68 7.62 17.80
C ASP A 335 -2.83 7.66 16.53
N ARG A 336 -3.32 7.04 15.46
CA ARG A 336 -2.67 6.90 14.15
C ARG A 336 -3.57 7.33 13.01
N LEU A 337 -4.53 8.22 13.26
CA LEU A 337 -5.52 8.62 12.28
C LEU A 337 -4.90 9.15 10.98
N VAL A 338 -3.89 10.02 11.09
CA VAL A 338 -3.24 10.62 9.91
C VAL A 338 -2.46 9.55 9.13
N GLU A 339 -1.76 8.68 9.84
CA GLU A 339 -1.04 7.55 9.24
C GLU A 339 -2.03 6.56 8.57
N CYS A 340 -3.17 6.28 9.20
CA CYS A 340 -4.24 5.47 8.62
C CYS A 340 -4.82 6.12 7.34
N TYR A 341 -4.97 7.44 7.33
CA TYR A 341 -5.38 8.16 6.13
C TYR A 341 -4.33 8.07 5.01
N LEU A 342 -3.03 8.17 5.34
CA LEU A 342 -1.96 7.96 4.35
C LEU A 342 -1.98 6.54 3.78
N TRP A 343 -2.27 5.52 4.60
CA TRP A 343 -2.44 4.15 4.11
C TRP A 343 -3.63 4.05 3.16
N SER A 344 -4.76 4.65 3.46
CA SER A 344 -5.94 4.63 2.58
C SER A 344 -5.68 5.27 1.21
N LEU A 345 -4.75 6.24 1.11
CA LEU A 345 -4.30 6.80 -0.17
C LEU A 345 -3.49 5.81 -1.02
N THR A 346 -2.94 4.76 -0.40
CA THR A 346 -2.16 3.73 -1.10
C THR A 346 -2.99 2.49 -1.42
N GLU A 347 -4.05 2.23 -0.66
CA GLU A 347 -4.97 1.14 -0.89
C GLU A 347 -5.82 1.36 -2.17
N VAL A 348 -6.21 2.61 -2.42
CA VAL A 348 -6.90 2.99 -3.64
C VAL A 348 -6.04 3.96 -4.45
N CYS A 349 -5.47 3.44 -5.55
CA CYS A 349 -4.63 4.24 -6.45
C CYS A 349 -5.42 5.25 -7.29
N ASP A 350 -6.75 5.28 -7.18
CA ASP A 350 -7.63 6.21 -7.88
C ASP A 350 -7.77 7.51 -7.09
N PRO A 351 -7.19 8.63 -7.56
CA PRO A 351 -7.26 9.90 -6.84
C PRO A 351 -8.58 10.65 -7.04
N ARG A 352 -9.46 10.17 -7.94
CA ARG A 352 -10.71 10.84 -8.30
C ARG A 352 -11.61 11.09 -7.09
N THR A 353 -12.51 12.04 -7.24
CA THR A 353 -13.47 12.46 -6.21
C THR A 353 -14.41 11.32 -5.82
N GLU A 354 -14.75 10.45 -6.76
CA GLU A 354 -15.59 9.26 -6.57
C GLU A 354 -15.02 8.33 -5.50
N SER A 355 -13.68 8.27 -5.39
CA SER A 355 -13.00 7.45 -4.39
C SER A 355 -12.86 8.10 -3.01
N GLN A 356 -13.42 9.30 -2.77
CA GLN A 356 -13.39 9.95 -1.45
C GLN A 356 -14.06 9.12 -0.36
N TYR A 357 -15.21 8.52 -0.69
CA TYR A 357 -15.91 7.66 0.27
C TYR A 357 -15.05 6.47 0.68
N TYR A 358 -14.39 5.83 -0.30
CA TYR A 358 -13.44 4.75 -0.03
C TYR A 358 -12.36 5.21 0.96
N ARG A 359 -11.64 6.27 0.64
CA ARG A 359 -10.50 6.74 1.45
C ARG A 359 -10.92 7.07 2.89
N ARG A 360 -12.07 7.72 3.07
CA ARG A 360 -12.59 8.05 4.41
C ARG A 360 -12.99 6.80 5.20
N MET A 361 -13.66 5.85 4.56
CA MET A 361 -14.10 4.62 5.24
C MET A 361 -12.93 3.69 5.52
N SER A 362 -12.00 3.52 4.58
CA SER A 362 -10.79 2.74 4.80
C SER A 362 -9.94 3.32 5.95
N THR A 363 -9.81 4.65 6.03
CA THR A 363 -9.15 5.31 7.18
C THR A 363 -9.78 4.90 8.51
N ARG A 364 -11.11 4.86 8.58
CA ARG A 364 -11.82 4.43 9.80
C ARG A 364 -11.52 2.96 10.12
N VAL A 365 -11.57 2.07 9.13
CA VAL A 365 -11.29 0.65 9.32
C VAL A 365 -9.86 0.44 9.81
N ASN A 366 -8.87 1.11 9.20
CA ASN A 366 -7.47 1.07 9.62
C ASN A 366 -7.29 1.52 11.09
N GLN A 367 -7.96 2.61 11.49
CA GLN A 367 -7.88 3.10 12.87
C GLN A 367 -8.58 2.16 13.86
N LEU A 368 -9.72 1.58 13.48
CA LEU A 368 -10.42 0.58 14.31
C LEU A 368 -9.58 -0.68 14.51
N VAL A 369 -8.94 -1.18 13.45
CA VAL A 369 -7.97 -2.28 13.53
C VAL A 369 -6.85 -1.95 14.53
N THR A 370 -6.23 -0.77 14.40
CA THR A 370 -5.15 -0.33 15.30
C THR A 370 -5.60 -0.28 16.76
N SER A 371 -6.82 0.20 17.00
CA SER A 371 -7.36 0.31 18.36
C SER A 371 -7.68 -1.05 18.99
N ILE A 372 -8.21 -1.98 18.20
CA ILE A 372 -8.50 -3.36 18.64
C ILE A 372 -7.18 -4.11 18.91
N ASP A 373 -6.18 -3.96 18.05
CA ASP A 373 -4.84 -4.52 18.22
C ASP A 373 -4.22 -4.09 19.56
N ASP A 374 -4.30 -2.80 19.90
CA ASP A 374 -3.81 -2.29 21.19
C ASP A 374 -4.56 -2.85 22.41
N ILE A 375 -5.84 -3.19 22.27
CA ILE A 375 -6.60 -3.87 23.33
C ILE A 375 -6.02 -5.27 23.56
N TYR A 376 -5.77 -6.05 22.48
CA TYR A 376 -5.25 -7.41 22.60
C TYR A 376 -3.78 -7.44 23.02
N ASP A 377 -2.96 -6.61 22.42
CA ASP A 377 -1.51 -6.68 22.62
C ASP A 377 -1.01 -5.98 23.87
N VAL A 378 -1.74 -4.94 24.33
CA VAL A 378 -1.21 -4.04 25.36
C VAL A 378 -2.04 -4.05 26.63
N TYR A 379 -3.34 -3.83 26.56
CA TYR A 379 -4.08 -3.39 27.74
C TYR A 379 -5.00 -4.44 28.36
N GLY A 380 -5.68 -5.26 27.55
CA GLY A 380 -6.65 -6.26 28.02
C GLY A 380 -6.00 -7.36 28.85
N THR A 381 -6.66 -7.78 29.93
CA THR A 381 -6.32 -9.03 30.62
C THR A 381 -6.86 -10.23 29.82
N LEU A 382 -6.32 -11.41 30.05
CA LEU A 382 -6.75 -12.61 29.31
C LEU A 382 -8.25 -12.86 29.45
N ASP A 383 -8.79 -12.75 30.66
CA ASP A 383 -10.23 -12.96 30.92
C ASP A 383 -11.10 -11.91 30.23
N GLU A 384 -10.67 -10.64 30.22
CA GLU A 384 -11.35 -9.56 29.51
C GLU A 384 -11.31 -9.79 27.99
N LEU A 385 -10.16 -10.25 27.45
CA LEU A 385 -9.99 -10.57 26.03
C LEU A 385 -10.88 -11.75 25.59
N GLU A 386 -11.10 -12.74 26.47
CA GLU A 386 -12.04 -13.83 26.18
C GLU A 386 -13.48 -13.32 26.07
N LEU A 387 -13.91 -12.45 26.98
CA LEU A 387 -15.24 -11.82 26.91
C LEU A 387 -15.38 -10.97 25.65
N PHE A 388 -14.35 -10.17 25.32
CA PHE A 388 -14.33 -9.30 24.15
C PHE A 388 -14.38 -10.11 22.86
N THR A 389 -13.57 -11.16 22.76
CA THR A 389 -13.58 -12.09 21.61
C THR A 389 -14.94 -12.75 21.45
N ASN A 390 -15.56 -13.20 22.55
CA ASN A 390 -16.89 -13.82 22.50
C ASN A 390 -17.96 -12.84 21.95
N ALA A 391 -17.87 -11.55 22.32
CA ALA A 391 -18.77 -10.52 21.77
C ALA A 391 -18.62 -10.38 20.25
N PHE A 392 -17.37 -10.35 19.73
CA PHE A 392 -17.11 -10.34 18.29
C PHE A 392 -17.57 -11.64 17.61
N LEU A 393 -17.24 -12.81 18.14
CA LEU A 393 -17.61 -14.10 17.54
C LEU A 393 -19.12 -14.29 17.43
N LYS A 394 -19.89 -13.82 18.40
CA LYS A 394 -21.35 -13.86 18.35
C LYS A 394 -21.96 -12.69 17.60
N TRP A 395 -21.27 -11.54 17.57
CA TRP A 395 -21.75 -10.27 17.00
C TRP A 395 -23.06 -9.82 17.63
N GLU A 396 -23.15 -9.97 18.95
CA GLU A 396 -24.38 -9.71 19.72
C GLU A 396 -24.24 -8.51 20.65
N VAL A 397 -25.07 -7.48 20.44
CA VAL A 397 -25.10 -6.24 21.24
C VAL A 397 -25.36 -6.52 22.72
N ASN A 398 -26.16 -7.52 23.05
CA ASN A 398 -26.48 -7.85 24.44
C ASN A 398 -25.25 -8.25 25.28
N LEU A 399 -24.22 -8.78 24.66
CA LEU A 399 -22.97 -9.17 25.31
C LEU A 399 -22.13 -7.98 25.77
N VAL A 400 -22.42 -6.79 25.27
CA VAL A 400 -21.77 -5.54 25.73
C VAL A 400 -21.88 -5.38 27.24
N LYS A 401 -22.97 -5.87 27.88
CA LYS A 401 -23.17 -5.76 29.33
C LYS A 401 -22.07 -6.45 30.14
N THR A 402 -21.43 -7.48 29.60
CA THR A 402 -20.38 -8.26 30.27
C THR A 402 -18.97 -7.67 30.08
N LEU A 403 -18.80 -6.71 29.20
CA LEU A 403 -17.50 -6.14 28.86
C LEU A 403 -17.10 -5.01 29.81
N PRO A 404 -15.81 -4.78 30.06
CA PRO A 404 -15.29 -3.54 30.62
C PRO A 404 -15.68 -2.32 29.77
N ASN A 405 -15.74 -1.14 30.36
CA ASN A 405 -16.26 0.05 29.67
C ASN A 405 -15.51 0.40 28.37
N TYR A 406 -14.18 0.33 28.38
CA TYR A 406 -13.36 0.59 27.20
C TYR A 406 -13.63 -0.41 26.05
N MET A 407 -13.85 -1.68 26.36
CA MET A 407 -14.22 -2.70 25.38
C MET A 407 -15.65 -2.52 24.85
N LYS A 408 -16.60 -2.05 25.69
CA LYS A 408 -17.96 -1.69 25.25
C LYS A 408 -17.91 -0.63 24.16
N ILE A 409 -17.17 0.43 24.42
CA ILE A 409 -17.05 1.58 23.53
C ILE A 409 -16.41 1.14 22.20
N CYS A 410 -15.33 0.37 22.27
CA CYS A 410 -14.64 -0.15 21.10
C CYS A 410 -15.54 -1.08 20.26
N PHE A 411 -16.21 -2.05 20.89
CA PHE A 411 -17.10 -2.97 20.19
C PHE A 411 -18.26 -2.25 19.51
N LEU A 412 -18.93 -1.32 20.21
CA LEU A 412 -20.05 -0.56 19.63
C LEU A 412 -19.59 0.38 18.50
N GLY A 413 -18.43 1.01 18.63
CA GLY A 413 -17.86 1.83 17.57
C GLY A 413 -17.54 1.03 16.31
N ASN A 414 -17.00 -0.18 16.48
CA ASN A 414 -16.75 -1.10 15.37
C ASN A 414 -18.06 -1.57 14.72
N LEU A 415 -19.02 -2.02 15.52
CA LEU A 415 -20.33 -2.47 15.05
C LEU A 415 -21.04 -1.40 14.24
N ASN A 416 -21.04 -0.14 14.71
CA ASN A 416 -21.65 0.96 13.99
C ASN A 416 -20.97 1.22 12.64
N SER A 417 -19.64 1.19 12.58
CA SER A 417 -18.88 1.40 11.34
C SER A 417 -19.12 0.28 10.33
N VAL A 418 -19.19 -0.98 10.78
CA VAL A 418 -19.49 -2.13 9.91
C VAL A 418 -20.93 -2.07 9.39
N ASN A 419 -21.89 -1.68 10.23
CA ASN A 419 -23.28 -1.54 9.81
C ASN A 419 -23.46 -0.37 8.82
N GLU A 420 -22.78 0.77 9.02
CA GLU A 420 -22.77 1.89 8.07
C GLU A 420 -22.30 1.42 6.68
N LEU A 421 -21.15 0.74 6.61
CA LEU A 421 -20.63 0.22 5.35
C LEU A 421 -21.56 -0.84 4.72
N GLY A 422 -22.12 -1.75 5.54
CA GLY A 422 -23.06 -2.75 5.06
C GLY A 422 -24.33 -2.13 4.47
N TYR A 423 -24.83 -1.06 5.08
CA TYR A 423 -25.96 -0.31 4.57
C TYR A 423 -25.64 0.40 3.25
N GLU A 424 -24.49 1.06 3.14
CA GLU A 424 -24.09 1.75 1.91
C GLU A 424 -23.83 0.76 0.76
N ALA A 425 -23.24 -0.41 1.04
CA ALA A 425 -23.06 -1.46 0.05
C ALA A 425 -24.42 -1.98 -0.47
N LEU A 426 -25.39 -2.19 0.42
CA LEU A 426 -26.75 -2.58 0.02
C LEU A 426 -27.43 -1.52 -0.83
N LYS A 427 -27.29 -0.25 -0.44
CA LYS A 427 -27.91 0.88 -1.13
C LYS A 427 -27.33 1.12 -2.53
N HIS A 428 -26.02 1.03 -2.69
CA HIS A 428 -25.35 1.37 -3.94
C HIS A 428 -25.11 0.17 -4.86
N ALA A 429 -24.81 -1.00 -4.30
CA ALA A 429 -24.50 -2.19 -5.06
C ALA A 429 -25.59 -3.29 -4.98
N GLY A 430 -26.66 -3.08 -4.18
CA GLY A 430 -27.73 -4.06 -4.02
C GLY A 430 -27.34 -5.34 -3.28
N VAL A 431 -26.17 -5.38 -2.64
CA VAL A 431 -25.61 -6.59 -2.02
C VAL A 431 -25.52 -6.43 -0.51
N ASN A 432 -25.98 -7.45 0.23
CA ASN A 432 -25.79 -7.52 1.68
C ASN A 432 -24.34 -7.89 2.02
N ALA A 433 -23.52 -6.89 2.30
CA ALA A 433 -22.11 -7.06 2.66
C ALA A 433 -21.88 -7.55 4.10
N LEU A 434 -22.86 -7.40 5.00
CA LEU A 434 -22.69 -7.65 6.44
C LEU A 434 -22.13 -9.05 6.78
N PRO A 435 -22.57 -10.16 6.16
CA PRO A 435 -22.03 -11.48 6.49
C PRO A 435 -20.51 -11.58 6.28
N TYR A 436 -19.99 -10.95 5.23
CA TYR A 436 -18.57 -10.97 4.87
C TYR A 436 -17.75 -10.05 5.77
N LEU A 437 -18.24 -8.84 5.99
CA LEU A 437 -17.60 -7.86 6.87
C LEU A 437 -17.50 -8.41 8.30
N ILE A 438 -18.62 -8.90 8.85
CA ILE A 438 -18.69 -9.48 10.20
C ILE A 438 -17.76 -10.68 10.32
N LYS A 439 -17.73 -11.56 9.30
CA LYS A 439 -16.82 -12.72 9.29
C LYS A 439 -15.37 -12.29 9.41
N SER A 440 -14.94 -11.28 8.67
CA SER A 440 -13.55 -10.81 8.69
C SER A 440 -13.12 -10.32 10.07
N TRP A 441 -13.98 -9.58 10.77
CA TRP A 441 -13.73 -9.14 12.15
C TRP A 441 -13.73 -10.29 13.16
N LYS A 442 -14.64 -11.26 13.01
CA LYS A 442 -14.66 -12.48 13.85
C LYS A 442 -13.36 -13.25 13.74
N ASP A 443 -12.90 -13.46 12.52
CA ASP A 443 -11.68 -14.21 12.24
C ASP A 443 -10.43 -13.47 12.74
N LEU A 444 -10.38 -12.14 12.58
CA LEU A 444 -9.30 -11.31 13.13
C LEU A 444 -9.24 -11.39 14.66
N CYS A 445 -10.36 -11.15 15.33
CA CYS A 445 -10.40 -11.20 16.81
C CYS A 445 -10.11 -12.61 17.35
N GLY A 446 -10.56 -13.65 16.64
CA GLY A 446 -10.20 -15.03 16.97
C GLY A 446 -8.69 -15.30 16.87
N CYS A 447 -8.04 -14.72 15.86
CA CYS A 447 -6.60 -14.80 15.69
C CYS A 447 -5.85 -14.03 16.79
N TYR A 448 -6.25 -12.81 17.10
CA TYR A 448 -5.67 -12.03 18.20
C TYR A 448 -5.81 -12.75 19.56
N MET A 449 -6.95 -13.39 19.80
CA MET A 449 -7.14 -14.17 21.04
C MET A 449 -6.17 -15.35 21.12
N LYS A 450 -5.91 -16.03 19.99
CA LYS A 450 -4.94 -17.12 19.96
C LYS A 450 -3.51 -16.62 20.25
N GLU A 451 -3.11 -15.49 19.69
CA GLU A 451 -1.80 -14.87 19.98
C GLU A 451 -1.70 -14.39 21.44
N ALA A 452 -2.78 -13.83 21.99
CA ALA A 452 -2.83 -13.48 23.42
C ALA A 452 -2.64 -14.70 24.32
N ARG A 453 -3.26 -15.85 24.00
CA ARG A 453 -3.04 -17.10 24.74
C ARG A 453 -1.60 -17.59 24.61
N TRP A 454 -1.02 -17.62 23.41
CA TRP A 454 0.39 -17.96 23.23
C TRP A 454 1.30 -17.13 24.14
N PHE A 455 1.07 -15.81 24.17
CA PHE A 455 1.82 -14.91 25.03
C PHE A 455 1.67 -15.24 26.52
N HIS A 456 0.46 -15.47 27.00
CA HIS A 456 0.18 -15.77 28.43
C HIS A 456 0.67 -17.15 28.86
N GLU A 457 0.65 -18.13 27.95
CA GLU A 457 1.12 -19.49 28.17
C GLU A 457 2.63 -19.62 27.99
N GLY A 458 3.31 -18.59 27.46
CA GLY A 458 4.72 -18.64 27.10
C GLY A 458 5.00 -19.57 25.92
N HIS A 459 3.98 -19.86 25.10
CA HIS A 459 4.11 -20.68 23.90
C HIS A 459 4.84 -19.92 22.80
N VAL A 460 5.87 -20.56 22.23
CA VAL A 460 6.60 -20.05 21.06
C VAL A 460 6.19 -20.90 19.85
N PRO A 461 5.40 -20.38 18.93
CA PRO A 461 4.94 -21.16 17.79
C PRO A 461 6.10 -21.54 16.86
N SER A 462 5.99 -22.68 16.19
CA SER A 462 6.88 -23.01 15.07
C SER A 462 6.64 -22.05 13.90
N LEU A 463 7.62 -21.97 12.97
CA LEU A 463 7.46 -21.12 11.78
C LEU A 463 6.19 -21.45 10.99
N ASP A 464 5.94 -22.75 10.78
CA ASP A 464 4.76 -23.21 10.04
C ASP A 464 3.45 -22.86 10.80
N GLU A 465 3.41 -23.03 12.13
CA GLU A 465 2.28 -22.65 12.97
C GLU A 465 2.05 -21.14 12.91
N TYR A 466 3.12 -20.35 13.01
CA TYR A 466 3.05 -18.89 12.91
C TYR A 466 2.54 -18.45 11.52
N LEU A 467 3.13 -18.92 10.44
CA LEU A 467 2.76 -18.51 9.08
C LEU A 467 1.32 -18.88 8.72
N ASN A 468 0.85 -20.08 9.16
CA ASN A 468 -0.53 -20.49 8.94
C ASN A 468 -1.57 -19.63 9.68
N HIS A 469 -1.13 -18.83 10.65
CA HIS A 469 -1.97 -17.98 11.47
C HIS A 469 -1.78 -16.49 11.15
N ALA A 470 -0.54 -16.05 11.00
CA ALA A 470 -0.15 -14.64 10.99
C ALA A 470 -0.64 -13.83 9.79
N TRP A 471 -0.99 -14.48 8.67
CA TRP A 471 -1.56 -13.80 7.52
C TRP A 471 -2.92 -13.16 7.86
N MET A 472 -3.71 -13.77 8.76
CA MET A 472 -5.00 -13.23 9.22
C MET A 472 -4.77 -12.15 10.29
N SER A 473 -3.91 -12.40 11.28
CA SER A 473 -3.66 -11.44 12.36
C SER A 473 -2.93 -10.17 11.89
N GLY A 474 -2.37 -10.16 10.68
CA GLY A 474 -1.88 -8.95 10.01
C GLY A 474 -2.98 -7.96 9.61
N ALA A 475 -4.27 -8.29 9.81
CA ALA A 475 -5.47 -7.52 9.51
C ALA A 475 -5.68 -7.16 8.02
N ILE A 476 -4.74 -7.47 7.12
CA ILE A 476 -4.89 -7.22 5.67
C ILE A 476 -6.15 -7.87 5.10
N PRO A 477 -6.59 -9.08 5.51
CA PRO A 477 -7.85 -9.64 5.03
C PRO A 477 -9.08 -8.79 5.37
N VAL A 478 -9.09 -8.17 6.55
CA VAL A 478 -10.18 -7.24 6.93
C VAL A 478 -10.20 -6.05 5.97
N LEU A 479 -9.04 -5.42 5.74
CA LEU A 479 -8.90 -4.27 4.83
C LEU A 479 -9.30 -4.65 3.41
N ALA A 480 -8.85 -5.81 2.90
CA ALA A 480 -9.17 -6.28 1.55
C ALA A 480 -10.68 -6.52 1.35
N ILE A 481 -11.36 -7.13 2.33
CA ILE A 481 -12.80 -7.38 2.26
C ILE A 481 -13.59 -6.07 2.34
N HIS A 482 -13.21 -5.16 3.24
CA HIS A 482 -13.82 -3.82 3.29
C HIS A 482 -13.58 -3.07 2.00
N GLY A 483 -12.34 -3.09 1.49
CA GLY A 483 -11.95 -2.48 0.22
C GLY A 483 -12.76 -2.99 -0.97
N TYR A 484 -13.04 -4.28 -1.03
CA TYR A 484 -13.86 -4.87 -2.10
C TYR A 484 -15.26 -4.23 -2.18
N PHE A 485 -15.94 -4.11 -1.04
CA PHE A 485 -17.27 -3.46 -0.99
C PHE A 485 -17.20 -1.96 -1.18
N LEU A 486 -16.15 -1.30 -0.70
CA LEU A 486 -15.93 0.13 -0.91
C LEU A 486 -15.69 0.46 -2.39
N CYS A 487 -14.87 -0.33 -3.09
CA CYS A 487 -14.67 -0.19 -4.54
C CYS A 487 -15.98 -0.36 -5.31
N ALA A 488 -16.76 -1.37 -4.98
CA ALA A 488 -18.05 -1.60 -5.64
C ALA A 488 -19.07 -0.47 -5.40
N SER A 489 -18.97 0.21 -4.27
CA SER A 489 -19.85 1.35 -3.95
C SER A 489 -19.42 2.64 -4.66
N THR A 490 -18.18 2.71 -5.18
CA THR A 490 -17.60 3.91 -5.80
C THR A 490 -17.35 3.76 -7.30
N SER A 491 -17.40 2.54 -7.83
CA SER A 491 -17.16 2.23 -9.24
C SER A 491 -18.37 1.56 -9.88
N ASN A 492 -18.48 1.65 -11.21
CA ASN A 492 -19.50 0.94 -11.98
C ASN A 492 -19.24 -0.57 -12.10
N ASN A 493 -18.32 -1.14 -11.31
CA ASN A 493 -18.01 -2.57 -11.35
C ASN A 493 -19.04 -3.34 -10.51
N PRO A 494 -19.85 -4.20 -11.11
CA PRO A 494 -20.83 -4.97 -10.37
C PRO A 494 -20.12 -5.98 -9.44
N ILE A 495 -20.69 -6.18 -8.26
CA ILE A 495 -20.30 -7.29 -7.39
C ILE A 495 -20.82 -8.59 -8.04
N THR A 496 -19.91 -9.53 -8.28
CA THR A 496 -20.28 -10.83 -8.88
C THR A 496 -20.37 -11.92 -7.79
N GLU A 497 -21.09 -13.02 -8.09
CA GLU A 497 -21.16 -14.15 -7.18
C GLU A 497 -19.80 -14.82 -7.00
N GLU A 498 -18.98 -14.90 -8.06
CA GLU A 498 -17.61 -15.42 -7.99
C GLU A 498 -16.74 -14.55 -7.07
N GLY A 499 -16.87 -13.23 -7.16
CA GLY A 499 -16.17 -12.30 -6.28
C GLY A 499 -16.59 -12.47 -4.82
N LEU A 500 -17.88 -12.65 -4.56
CA LEU A 500 -18.40 -12.90 -3.20
C LEU A 500 -17.89 -14.24 -2.64
N GLU A 501 -17.85 -15.30 -3.45
CA GLU A 501 -17.30 -16.60 -3.01
C GLU A 501 -15.78 -16.51 -2.77
N ALA A 502 -15.05 -15.76 -3.62
CA ALA A 502 -13.62 -15.52 -3.46
C ALA A 502 -13.29 -14.83 -2.13
N ILE A 503 -14.03 -13.77 -1.75
CA ILE A 503 -13.80 -13.06 -0.48
C ILE A 503 -14.27 -13.88 0.73
N LYS A 504 -15.35 -14.66 0.61
CA LYS A 504 -15.87 -15.52 1.67
C LYS A 504 -14.87 -16.59 2.11
N ASN A 505 -14.14 -17.15 1.16
CA ASN A 505 -13.15 -18.20 1.37
C ASN A 505 -11.72 -17.69 1.48
N TYR A 506 -11.50 -16.38 1.47
CA TYR A 506 -10.16 -15.77 1.47
C TYR A 506 -9.31 -16.32 0.31
N HIS A 507 -9.74 -16.02 -0.92
CA HIS A 507 -9.01 -16.39 -2.14
C HIS A 507 -7.50 -16.19 -1.98
N ASP A 508 -6.70 -17.00 -2.64
CA ASP A 508 -5.24 -17.03 -2.52
C ASP A 508 -4.59 -15.64 -2.65
N ILE A 509 -5.14 -14.75 -3.48
CA ILE A 509 -4.65 -13.38 -3.62
C ILE A 509 -4.69 -12.62 -2.28
N ILE A 510 -5.78 -12.78 -1.49
CA ILE A 510 -5.92 -12.15 -0.18
C ILE A 510 -4.91 -12.78 0.79
N LYS A 511 -4.84 -14.11 0.81
CA LYS A 511 -3.95 -14.85 1.70
C LYS A 511 -2.48 -14.52 1.45
N TRP A 512 -2.04 -14.57 0.19
CA TRP A 512 -0.63 -14.35 -0.15
C TRP A 512 -0.22 -12.89 -0.01
N SER A 513 -1.08 -11.94 -0.39
CA SER A 513 -0.84 -10.51 -0.15
C SER A 513 -0.69 -10.22 1.35
N SER A 514 -1.54 -10.86 2.17
CA SER A 514 -1.48 -10.74 3.63
C SER A 514 -0.21 -11.34 4.21
N MET A 515 0.24 -12.48 3.66
CA MET A 515 1.49 -13.13 4.06
C MET A 515 2.70 -12.25 3.74
N VAL A 516 2.75 -11.66 2.54
CA VAL A 516 3.82 -10.71 2.17
C VAL A 516 3.86 -9.53 3.13
N GLY A 517 2.71 -8.91 3.40
CA GLY A 517 2.62 -7.79 4.35
C GLY A 517 3.09 -8.18 5.75
N ARG A 518 2.72 -9.38 6.23
CA ARG A 518 3.15 -9.87 7.55
C ARG A 518 4.65 -10.15 7.61
N LEU A 519 5.22 -10.77 6.59
CA LEU A 519 6.66 -11.07 6.54
C LEU A 519 7.51 -9.79 6.50
N VAL A 520 7.09 -8.78 5.75
CA VAL A 520 7.74 -7.46 5.74
C VAL A 520 7.70 -6.82 7.14
N ASN A 521 6.58 -6.92 7.84
CA ASN A 521 6.45 -6.38 9.19
C ASN A 521 7.38 -7.09 10.19
N VAL A 522 7.49 -8.44 10.13
CA VAL A 522 8.38 -9.23 11.00
C VAL A 522 9.86 -8.95 10.72
N GLY A 523 10.26 -8.82 9.46
CA GLY A 523 11.63 -8.47 9.08
C GLY A 523 12.10 -7.16 9.72
N ASN A 524 11.24 -6.17 9.75
CA ASN A 524 11.49 -4.89 10.42
C ASN A 524 11.63 -5.01 11.96
N PHE A 525 10.99 -6.00 12.57
CA PHE A 525 11.09 -6.27 14.02
C PHE A 525 12.45 -6.87 14.38
N GLN A 526 12.99 -7.79 13.59
CA GLN A 526 14.28 -8.44 13.84
C GLN A 526 15.47 -7.47 13.72
N GLU A 527 15.43 -6.53 12.77
CA GLU A 527 16.45 -5.49 12.68
C GLU A 527 16.49 -4.58 13.92
N ARG A 528 15.34 -4.33 14.56
CA ARG A 528 15.27 -3.54 15.81
C ARG A 528 15.81 -4.29 17.02
N ILE A 529 15.73 -5.62 17.03
CA ILE A 529 16.26 -6.45 18.13
C ILE A 529 17.76 -6.74 17.96
N GLY A 530 18.24 -6.89 16.72
CA GLY A 530 19.64 -7.18 16.41
C GLY A 530 20.61 -5.98 16.53
N THR A 531 20.08 -4.77 16.72
CA THR A 531 20.88 -3.53 16.94
C THR A 531 20.96 -3.10 18.40
N ARG A 532 20.59 -3.97 19.34
CA ARG A 532 20.72 -3.73 20.79
C ARG A 532 21.84 -4.55 21.40
#